data_ae48d21addfade62ab989e8d7bf01644
#
_entry.id   ae48d21addfade62ab989e8d7bf01644
#
_cell.length_a   1.000
_cell.length_b   1.000
_cell.length_c   1.000
_cell.angle_alpha   90.00
_cell.angle_beta   90.00
_cell.angle_gamma   90.00
#
_symmetry.space_group_name_H-M   'P 1'
#
loop_
_entity.id
_entity.type
_entity.pdbx_description
1 polymer ?
#
loop_
_entity_poly.entity_id
_entity_poly.type
_entity_poly.pdbx_seq_one_letter_code
_entity_poly.pdbx_strand_id
1 'polypeptide(L)'
;MAKVATLITDMFEDVEFTGPRDALVEAGHDVVTIEKKAGNTVVGKQGDAKVKIDQSIDDVSPEDFDALLLPGGFSPDLLREDERFVSFTKAFMDAKKPVFAICHGPQLLITAKALEGRDATGYKSIKVDMEYAGAKYADKEVVVCQNQLVTSRQPDDIPAFNREMLNLLK
;
A
#
# COMPACT_ATOMS: atom_id res chain seq x y z
N MET A 1 7.26 -18.02 -3.02
CA MET A 1 6.70 -16.96 -3.87
C MET A 1 5.40 -16.44 -3.29
N ALA A 2 5.27 -15.15 -3.13
CA ALA A 2 4.05 -14.51 -2.62
C ALA A 2 3.30 -13.83 -3.77
N LYS A 3 1.98 -13.73 -3.62
CA LYS A 3 1.11 -12.99 -4.53
C LYS A 3 0.67 -11.71 -3.82
N VAL A 4 1.11 -10.56 -4.32
CA VAL A 4 0.92 -9.26 -3.69
C VAL A 4 -0.16 -8.47 -4.42
N ALA A 5 -1.24 -8.16 -3.72
CA ALA A 5 -2.29 -7.27 -4.23
C ALA A 5 -1.82 -5.82 -4.10
N THR A 6 -2.06 -5.02 -5.14
CA THR A 6 -1.77 -3.59 -5.11
C THR A 6 -3.05 -2.83 -5.46
N LEU A 7 -3.53 -2.01 -4.53
CA LEU A 7 -4.66 -1.11 -4.77
C LEU A 7 -4.10 0.21 -5.30
N ILE A 8 -4.45 0.55 -6.54
CA ILE A 8 -3.85 1.67 -7.24
C ILE A 8 -4.85 2.28 -8.22
N THR A 9 -4.88 3.61 -8.27
CA THR A 9 -5.65 4.36 -9.28
C THR A 9 -4.79 5.53 -9.79
N ASP A 10 -5.37 6.37 -10.63
CA ASP A 10 -4.66 7.53 -11.19
C ASP A 10 -4.05 8.42 -10.11
N MET A 11 -3.05 9.19 -10.50
CA MET A 11 -2.35 10.15 -9.65
C MET A 11 -1.57 9.49 -8.51
N PHE A 12 -1.19 8.22 -8.66
CA PHE A 12 -0.25 7.61 -7.71
C PHE A 12 1.14 8.24 -7.88
N GLU A 13 1.95 8.21 -6.84
CA GLU A 13 3.35 8.63 -6.96
C GLU A 13 4.13 7.54 -7.69
N ASP A 14 4.64 7.86 -8.88
CA ASP A 14 5.17 6.90 -9.85
C ASP A 14 6.17 5.91 -9.23
N VAL A 15 7.20 6.42 -8.56
CA VAL A 15 8.27 5.58 -7.99
C VAL A 15 7.83 4.78 -6.78
N GLU A 16 6.76 5.20 -6.12
CA GLU A 16 6.22 4.47 -4.95
C GLU A 16 5.47 3.22 -5.35
N PHE A 17 5.15 3.08 -6.62
CA PHE A 17 4.68 1.82 -7.19
C PHE A 17 5.80 1.08 -7.89
N THR A 18 6.50 1.75 -8.83
CA THR A 18 7.50 1.07 -9.67
C THR A 18 8.68 0.53 -8.87
N GLY A 19 9.14 1.26 -7.86
CA GLY A 19 10.24 0.82 -7.02
C GLY A 19 9.93 -0.46 -6.24
N PRO A 20 8.86 -0.47 -5.43
CA PRO A 20 8.44 -1.68 -4.73
C PRO A 20 8.05 -2.83 -5.65
N ARG A 21 7.32 -2.53 -6.75
CA ARG A 21 6.96 -3.56 -7.74
C ARG A 21 8.21 -4.26 -8.28
N ASP A 22 9.19 -3.48 -8.71
CA ASP A 22 10.39 -4.05 -9.33
C ASP A 22 11.17 -4.91 -8.32
N ALA A 23 11.25 -4.47 -7.07
CA ALA A 23 11.89 -5.25 -6.01
C ALA A 23 11.17 -6.57 -5.75
N LEU A 24 9.83 -6.54 -5.74
CA LEU A 24 9.03 -7.76 -5.55
C LEU A 24 9.20 -8.73 -6.70
N VAL A 25 9.11 -8.25 -7.93
CA VAL A 25 9.24 -9.08 -9.14
C VAL A 25 10.64 -9.68 -9.22
N GLU A 26 11.67 -8.89 -8.96
CA GLU A 26 13.05 -9.37 -8.97
C GLU A 26 13.28 -10.46 -7.92
N ALA A 27 12.59 -10.39 -6.79
CA ALA A 27 12.67 -11.40 -5.75
C ALA A 27 11.78 -12.65 -6.02
N GLY A 28 11.08 -12.69 -7.14
CA GLY A 28 10.28 -13.83 -7.56
C GLY A 28 8.82 -13.81 -7.10
N HIS A 29 8.33 -12.66 -6.62
CA HIS A 29 6.94 -12.52 -6.22
C HIS A 29 6.08 -11.99 -7.37
N ASP A 30 4.77 -12.27 -7.32
CA ASP A 30 3.79 -11.73 -8.26
C ASP A 30 3.17 -10.46 -7.71
N VAL A 31 3.01 -9.46 -8.57
CA VAL A 31 2.31 -8.21 -8.24
C VAL A 31 1.08 -8.10 -9.11
N VAL A 32 -0.09 -8.00 -8.47
CA VAL A 32 -1.39 -7.91 -9.16
C VAL A 32 -1.99 -6.54 -8.86
N THR A 33 -2.24 -5.75 -9.89
CA THR A 33 -2.83 -4.41 -9.74
C THR A 33 -4.35 -4.50 -9.79
N ILE A 34 -5.00 -3.80 -8.86
CA ILE A 34 -6.45 -3.88 -8.65
C ILE A 34 -7.03 -2.46 -8.61
N GLU A 35 -8.05 -2.24 -9.42
CA GLU A 35 -8.85 -1.03 -9.45
C GLU A 35 -10.28 -1.42 -9.82
N LYS A 36 -11.10 -0.47 -10.25
CA LYS A 36 -12.52 -0.73 -10.57
C LYS A 36 -12.71 -1.67 -11.74
N LYS A 37 -11.86 -1.55 -12.79
CA LYS A 37 -11.98 -2.35 -14.02
C LYS A 37 -10.64 -2.91 -14.47
N ALA A 38 -10.60 -4.21 -14.72
CA ALA A 38 -9.47 -4.84 -15.37
C ALA A 38 -9.29 -4.28 -16.79
N GLY A 39 -8.05 -4.12 -17.21
CA GLY A 39 -7.70 -3.62 -18.53
C GLY A 39 -7.58 -2.11 -18.65
N ASN A 40 -8.10 -1.35 -17.68
CA ASN A 40 -7.89 0.10 -17.64
C ASN A 40 -6.40 0.40 -17.40
N THR A 41 -5.95 1.55 -17.88
CA THR A 41 -4.60 2.06 -17.60
C THR A 41 -4.71 3.24 -16.67
N VAL A 42 -3.97 3.21 -15.56
CA VAL A 42 -3.84 4.34 -14.64
C VAL A 42 -2.48 4.99 -14.81
N VAL A 43 -2.41 6.28 -14.59
CA VAL A 43 -1.20 7.08 -14.86
C VAL A 43 -0.76 7.76 -13.58
N GLY A 44 0.55 7.65 -13.29
CA GLY A 44 1.16 8.32 -12.14
C GLY A 44 1.14 9.84 -12.28
N LYS A 45 1.20 10.54 -11.16
CA LYS A 45 1.08 12.01 -11.14
C LYS A 45 2.25 12.71 -11.83
N GLN A 46 3.42 12.06 -11.95
CA GLN A 46 4.55 12.59 -12.71
C GLN A 46 4.44 12.32 -14.21
N GLY A 47 3.50 11.48 -14.61
CA GLY A 47 3.30 11.11 -16.02
C GLY A 47 4.30 10.08 -16.55
N ASP A 48 5.17 9.55 -15.70
CA ASP A 48 6.24 8.63 -16.12
C ASP A 48 5.78 7.17 -16.13
N ALA A 49 4.92 6.79 -15.21
CA ALA A 49 4.47 5.41 -15.07
C ALA A 49 3.02 5.27 -15.54
N LYS A 50 2.81 4.29 -16.42
CA LYS A 50 1.48 3.87 -16.88
C LYS A 50 1.31 2.42 -16.47
N VAL A 51 0.23 2.13 -15.75
CA VAL A 51 0.01 0.81 -15.16
C VAL A 51 -1.30 0.25 -15.67
N LYS A 52 -1.22 -0.93 -16.30
CA LYS A 52 -2.42 -1.66 -16.70
C LYS A 52 -2.98 -2.36 -15.47
N ILE A 53 -4.28 -2.22 -15.25
CA ILE A 53 -4.98 -2.87 -14.14
C ILE A 53 -5.26 -4.33 -14.49
N ASP A 54 -4.76 -5.23 -13.65
CA ASP A 54 -4.88 -6.67 -13.88
C ASP A 54 -6.25 -7.22 -13.53
N GLN A 55 -6.86 -6.74 -12.44
CA GLN A 55 -8.12 -7.28 -11.93
C GLN A 55 -9.05 -6.17 -11.44
N SER A 56 -10.35 -6.42 -11.53
CA SER A 56 -11.36 -5.58 -10.89
C SER A 56 -11.47 -5.95 -9.41
N ILE A 57 -11.70 -4.94 -8.57
CA ILE A 57 -11.98 -5.15 -7.13
C ILE A 57 -13.19 -6.07 -6.92
N ASP A 58 -14.12 -6.10 -7.87
CA ASP A 58 -15.32 -6.94 -7.78
C ASP A 58 -15.04 -8.43 -8.09
N ASP A 59 -13.89 -8.72 -8.71
CA ASP A 59 -13.55 -10.09 -9.16
C ASP A 59 -12.51 -10.78 -8.28
N VAL A 60 -12.04 -10.12 -7.22
CA VAL A 60 -10.98 -10.65 -6.35
C VAL A 60 -11.43 -10.69 -4.91
N SER A 61 -10.81 -11.57 -4.14
CA SER A 61 -11.00 -11.69 -2.70
C SER A 61 -9.67 -11.52 -1.98
N PRO A 62 -9.65 -10.94 -0.77
CA PRO A 62 -8.41 -10.87 0.03
C PRO A 62 -7.74 -12.23 0.25
N GLU A 63 -8.52 -13.30 0.30
CA GLU A 63 -8.00 -14.66 0.47
C GLU A 63 -7.13 -15.12 -0.70
N ASP A 64 -7.26 -14.50 -1.87
CA ASP A 64 -6.49 -14.85 -3.06
C ASP A 64 -5.04 -14.39 -2.99
N PHE A 65 -4.69 -13.57 -1.99
CA PHE A 65 -3.38 -12.90 -1.93
C PHE A 65 -2.68 -13.13 -0.59
N ASP A 66 -1.36 -13.01 -0.63
CA ASP A 66 -0.52 -13.18 0.56
C ASP A 66 -0.18 -11.85 1.24
N ALA A 67 -0.19 -10.75 0.50
CA ALA A 67 0.20 -9.44 1.00
C ALA A 67 -0.48 -8.32 0.23
N LEU A 68 -0.43 -7.10 0.77
CA LEU A 68 -1.05 -5.91 0.19
C LEU A 68 -0.03 -4.77 0.10
N LEU A 69 0.04 -4.12 -1.06
CA LEU A 69 0.87 -2.93 -1.30
C LEU A 69 -0.03 -1.73 -1.58
N LEU A 70 0.22 -0.63 -0.88
CA LEU A 70 -0.54 0.62 -0.97
C LEU A 70 0.41 1.77 -1.34
N PRO A 71 0.60 2.06 -2.63
CA PRO A 71 1.37 3.23 -3.07
C PRO A 71 0.69 4.54 -2.68
N GLY A 72 1.47 5.61 -2.62
CA GLY A 72 1.00 6.93 -2.26
C GLY A 72 0.62 7.81 -3.45
N GLY A 73 0.92 9.11 -3.35
CA GLY A 73 0.39 10.13 -4.23
C GLY A 73 -1.04 10.47 -3.84
N PHE A 74 -1.89 10.81 -4.81
CA PHE A 74 -3.32 11.08 -4.57
C PHE A 74 -4.16 9.80 -4.69
N SER A 75 -3.61 8.72 -5.20
CA SER A 75 -4.30 7.44 -5.41
C SER A 75 -5.03 6.94 -4.16
N PRO A 76 -4.39 6.83 -2.98
CA PRO A 76 -5.09 6.32 -1.80
C PRO A 76 -6.25 7.20 -1.35
N ASP A 77 -6.15 8.52 -1.55
CA ASP A 77 -7.24 9.42 -1.20
C ASP A 77 -8.47 9.17 -2.08
N LEU A 78 -8.26 8.92 -3.36
CA LEU A 78 -9.33 8.59 -4.30
C LEU A 78 -9.94 7.22 -3.98
N LEU A 79 -9.11 6.24 -3.65
CA LEU A 79 -9.58 4.88 -3.37
C LEU A 79 -10.38 4.79 -2.07
N ARG A 80 -10.03 5.56 -1.04
CA ARG A 80 -10.67 5.45 0.27
C ARG A 80 -12.10 5.94 0.33
N GLU A 81 -12.57 6.66 -0.69
CA GLU A 81 -13.99 7.03 -0.77
C GLU A 81 -14.88 5.84 -1.17
N ASP A 82 -14.28 4.78 -1.70
CA ASP A 82 -14.99 3.57 -2.16
C ASP A 82 -14.83 2.45 -1.13
N GLU A 83 -15.94 2.04 -0.53
CA GLU A 83 -15.97 1.05 0.54
C GLU A 83 -15.36 -0.29 0.14
N ARG A 84 -15.42 -0.65 -1.14
CA ARG A 84 -14.84 -1.92 -1.61
C ARG A 84 -13.33 -1.99 -1.35
N PHE A 85 -12.61 -0.87 -1.58
CA PHE A 85 -11.17 -0.80 -1.33
C PHE A 85 -10.84 -0.72 0.15
N VAL A 86 -11.68 -0.02 0.91
CA VAL A 86 -11.51 0.09 2.36
C VAL A 86 -11.70 -1.29 3.02
N SER A 87 -12.75 -2.00 2.66
CA SER A 87 -13.03 -3.35 3.21
C SER A 87 -11.95 -4.35 2.82
N PHE A 88 -11.44 -4.26 1.59
CA PHE A 88 -10.34 -5.10 1.13
C PHE A 88 -9.09 -4.90 1.99
N THR A 89 -8.75 -3.64 2.23
CA THR A 89 -7.60 -3.26 3.08
C THR A 89 -7.78 -3.78 4.51
N LYS A 90 -8.97 -3.56 5.08
CA LYS A 90 -9.28 -4.00 6.43
C LYS A 90 -9.11 -5.51 6.59
N ALA A 91 -9.54 -6.27 5.59
CA ALA A 91 -9.46 -7.73 5.63
C ALA A 91 -8.02 -8.23 5.75
N PHE A 92 -7.06 -7.58 5.08
CA PHE A 92 -5.64 -7.94 5.21
C PHE A 92 -5.13 -7.67 6.63
N MET A 93 -5.51 -6.53 7.20
CA MET A 93 -5.09 -6.19 8.56
C MET A 93 -5.67 -7.17 9.58
N ASP A 94 -6.94 -7.49 9.45
CA ASP A 94 -7.63 -8.43 10.37
C ASP A 94 -7.08 -9.85 10.25
N ALA A 95 -6.71 -10.26 9.04
CA ALA A 95 -6.12 -11.59 8.80
C ALA A 95 -4.62 -11.65 9.16
N LYS A 96 -4.05 -10.53 9.60
CA LYS A 96 -2.63 -10.41 9.95
C LYS A 96 -1.69 -10.75 8.80
N LYS A 97 -2.12 -10.47 7.58
CA LYS A 97 -1.27 -10.60 6.40
C LYS A 97 -0.39 -9.36 6.26
N PRO A 98 0.81 -9.50 5.67
CA PRO A 98 1.68 -8.34 5.46
C PRO A 98 1.01 -7.23 4.65
N VAL A 99 1.13 -5.99 5.14
CA VAL A 99 0.63 -4.78 4.48
C VAL A 99 1.77 -3.78 4.39
N PHE A 100 1.97 -3.24 3.20
CA PHE A 100 3.06 -2.32 2.89
C PHE A 100 2.45 -1.01 2.39
N ALA A 101 2.62 0.09 3.13
CA ALA A 101 2.04 1.38 2.78
C ALA A 101 3.10 2.48 2.85
N ILE A 102 3.17 3.31 1.82
CA ILE A 102 4.17 4.36 1.75
C ILE A 102 3.51 5.71 1.48
N CYS A 103 4.07 6.77 2.09
CA CYS A 103 3.69 8.16 1.90
C CYS A 103 2.23 8.40 2.32
N HIS A 104 1.33 8.62 1.37
CA HIS A 104 -0.11 8.76 1.62
C HIS A 104 -0.86 7.42 1.63
N GLY A 105 -0.17 6.31 1.33
CA GLY A 105 -0.77 4.97 1.38
C GLY A 105 -1.53 4.67 2.66
N PRO A 106 -1.05 5.07 3.85
CA PRO A 106 -1.78 4.85 5.09
C PRO A 106 -3.18 5.47 5.17
N GLN A 107 -3.55 6.37 4.26
CA GLN A 107 -4.92 6.92 4.23
C GLN A 107 -5.98 5.81 4.13
N LEU A 108 -5.70 4.74 3.38
CA LEU A 108 -6.60 3.58 3.34
C LEU A 108 -6.72 2.88 4.69
N LEU A 109 -5.61 2.80 5.43
CA LEU A 109 -5.59 2.22 6.78
C LEU A 109 -6.34 3.09 7.78
N ILE A 110 -6.26 4.42 7.64
CA ILE A 110 -7.01 5.36 8.46
C ILE A 110 -8.52 5.12 8.27
N THR A 111 -8.96 5.13 7.03
CA THR A 111 -10.39 4.95 6.71
C THR A 111 -10.87 3.55 7.11
N ALA A 112 -10.04 2.54 7.00
CA ALA A 112 -10.35 1.18 7.44
C ALA A 112 -10.34 1.02 8.96
N LYS A 113 -9.98 2.07 9.72
CA LYS A 113 -9.88 2.03 11.19
C LYS A 113 -8.93 0.94 11.68
N ALA A 114 -7.81 0.78 10.99
CA ALA A 114 -6.87 -0.32 11.22
C ALA A 114 -5.55 0.12 11.85
N LEU A 115 -5.44 1.39 12.28
CA LEU A 115 -4.18 1.92 12.81
C LEU A 115 -4.14 2.03 14.34
N GLU A 116 -5.24 1.80 15.03
CA GLU A 116 -5.27 1.98 16.49
C GLU A 116 -4.24 1.09 17.18
N GLY A 117 -3.36 1.72 17.98
CA GLY A 117 -2.31 1.02 18.70
C GLY A 117 -1.14 0.53 17.86
N ARG A 118 -1.12 0.86 16.57
CA ARG A 118 -0.06 0.39 15.67
C ARG A 118 1.09 1.39 15.61
N ASP A 119 2.32 0.88 15.60
CA ASP A 119 3.48 1.70 15.26
C ASP A 119 3.48 1.90 13.76
N ALA A 120 3.61 3.16 13.31
CA ALA A 120 3.55 3.45 11.89
C ALA A 120 4.22 4.78 11.56
N THR A 121 4.55 4.96 10.29
CA THR A 121 4.93 6.24 9.72
C THR A 121 4.17 6.47 8.43
N GLY A 122 4.31 7.64 7.86
CA GLY A 122 3.70 8.03 6.61
C GLY A 122 4.17 9.42 6.24
N TYR A 123 3.64 9.98 5.14
CA TYR A 123 4.03 11.31 4.75
C TYR A 123 3.67 12.31 5.84
N LYS A 124 4.55 13.28 6.07
CA LYS A 124 4.44 14.23 7.19
C LYS A 124 3.10 14.98 7.24
N SER A 125 2.48 15.24 6.08
CA SER A 125 1.21 15.97 6.03
C SER A 125 0.05 15.20 6.64
N ILE A 126 0.13 13.86 6.71
CA ILE A 126 -0.92 13.03 7.32
C ILE A 126 -0.56 12.53 8.72
N LYS A 127 0.52 13.03 9.29
CA LYS A 127 0.94 12.64 10.65
C LYS A 127 -0.19 12.79 11.66
N VAL A 128 -0.81 13.96 11.71
CA VAL A 128 -1.90 14.25 12.67
C VAL A 128 -3.10 13.35 12.41
N ASP A 129 -3.41 13.11 11.14
CA ASP A 129 -4.51 12.21 10.77
C ASP A 129 -4.26 10.78 11.27
N MET A 130 -3.01 10.30 11.15
CA MET A 130 -2.62 8.99 11.64
C MET A 130 -2.69 8.91 13.17
N GLU A 131 -2.27 9.98 13.84
CA GLU A 131 -2.35 10.05 15.31
C GLU A 131 -3.79 10.05 15.79
N TYR A 132 -4.67 10.81 15.15
CA TYR A 132 -6.11 10.77 15.45
C TYR A 132 -6.72 9.39 15.18
N ALA A 133 -6.18 8.67 14.23
CA ALA A 133 -6.61 7.28 13.96
C ALA A 133 -6.06 6.27 14.97
N GLY A 134 -5.28 6.73 15.96
CA GLY A 134 -4.75 5.90 17.02
C GLY A 134 -3.37 5.33 16.79
N ALA A 135 -2.70 5.70 15.71
CA ALA A 135 -1.35 5.23 15.43
C ALA A 135 -0.32 5.90 16.35
N LYS A 136 0.71 5.14 16.67
CA LYS A 136 1.92 5.67 17.30
C LYS A 136 2.87 6.06 16.17
N TYR A 137 2.83 7.34 15.79
CA TYR A 137 3.61 7.84 14.65
C TYR A 137 5.07 8.00 15.03
N ALA A 138 5.96 7.49 14.17
CA ALA A 138 7.40 7.69 14.30
C ALA A 138 7.96 8.24 13.00
N ASP A 139 8.71 9.33 13.06
CA ASP A 139 9.35 9.95 11.89
C ASP A 139 10.63 9.20 11.55
N LYS A 140 10.47 8.06 10.88
CA LYS A 140 11.58 7.18 10.48
C LYS A 140 11.40 6.76 9.03
N GLU A 141 12.49 6.39 8.39
CA GLU A 141 12.45 5.95 6.99
C GLU A 141 11.63 4.68 6.79
N VAL A 142 11.55 3.83 7.79
CA VAL A 142 10.70 2.63 7.77
C VAL A 142 10.31 2.24 9.19
N VAL A 143 9.06 1.84 9.36
CA VAL A 143 8.54 1.29 10.61
C VAL A 143 7.91 -0.06 10.32
N VAL A 144 8.30 -1.08 11.07
CA VAL A 144 7.72 -2.42 10.98
C VAL A 144 6.97 -2.69 12.28
N CYS A 145 5.67 -2.94 12.16
CA CYS A 145 4.81 -3.19 13.31
C CYS A 145 4.33 -4.64 13.32
N GLN A 146 4.66 -5.37 14.37
CA GLN A 146 4.18 -6.73 14.64
C GLN A 146 4.45 -7.73 13.48
N ASN A 147 5.56 -7.55 12.77
CA ASN A 147 5.91 -8.37 11.60
C ASN A 147 4.80 -8.41 10.54
N GLN A 148 3.99 -7.37 10.47
CA GLN A 148 2.86 -7.29 9.54
C GLN A 148 2.85 -6.00 8.75
N LEU A 149 2.84 -4.85 9.42
CA LEU A 149 2.68 -3.55 8.78
C LEU A 149 4.03 -2.89 8.58
N VAL A 150 4.38 -2.64 7.33
CA VAL A 150 5.57 -1.87 6.95
C VAL A 150 5.13 -0.55 6.38
N THR A 151 5.61 0.55 6.96
CA THR A 151 5.28 1.90 6.48
C THR A 151 6.55 2.73 6.28
N SER A 152 6.50 3.63 5.29
CA SER A 152 7.55 4.61 4.99
C SER A 152 6.93 5.95 4.64
N ARG A 153 7.75 7.02 4.56
CA ARG A 153 7.26 8.40 4.51
C ARG A 153 7.19 8.98 3.09
N GLN A 154 8.12 8.60 2.22
CA GLN A 154 8.35 9.34 0.98
C GLN A 154 9.27 8.54 0.05
N PRO A 155 9.44 8.97 -1.23
CA PRO A 155 10.28 8.24 -2.18
C PRO A 155 11.71 7.96 -1.73
N ASP A 156 12.32 8.88 -0.97
CA ASP A 156 13.68 8.67 -0.45
C ASP A 156 13.80 7.43 0.43
N ASP A 157 12.70 6.98 1.00
CA ASP A 157 12.65 5.84 1.92
C ASP A 157 12.49 4.48 1.19
N ILE A 158 12.30 4.49 -0.12
CA ILE A 158 12.01 3.26 -0.89
C ILE A 158 13.04 2.15 -0.66
N PRO A 159 14.35 2.42 -0.63
CA PRO A 159 15.30 1.34 -0.34
C PRO A 159 15.03 0.63 0.99
N ALA A 160 14.78 1.37 2.05
CA ALA A 160 14.47 0.80 3.38
C ALA A 160 13.12 0.08 3.36
N PHE A 161 12.12 0.68 2.72
CA PHE A 161 10.79 0.09 2.54
C PHE A 161 10.88 -1.27 1.83
N ASN A 162 11.58 -1.32 0.71
CA ASN A 162 11.76 -2.55 -0.06
C ASN A 162 12.47 -3.62 0.76
N ARG A 163 13.51 -3.25 1.50
CA ARG A 163 14.25 -4.19 2.35
C ARG A 163 13.32 -4.87 3.36
N GLU A 164 12.53 -4.08 4.08
CA GLU A 164 11.65 -4.63 5.12
C GLU A 164 10.46 -5.38 4.54
N MET A 165 9.93 -4.92 3.42
CA MET A 165 8.88 -5.62 2.69
C MET A 165 9.34 -7.02 2.30
N LEU A 166 10.53 -7.15 1.69
CA LEU A 166 11.08 -8.43 1.28
C LEU A 166 11.39 -9.33 2.48
N ASN A 167 11.81 -8.75 3.60
CA ASN A 167 12.05 -9.51 4.83
C ASN A 167 10.78 -10.22 5.31
N LEU A 168 9.63 -9.56 5.23
CA LEU A 168 8.36 -10.17 5.68
C LEU A 168 7.86 -11.27 4.73
N LEU A 169 8.35 -11.29 3.49
CA LEU A 169 7.91 -12.26 2.49
C LEU A 169 8.85 -13.46 2.34
N LYS A 170 9.85 -13.55 3.19
CA LYS A 170 10.77 -14.70 3.16
C LYS A 170 10.12 -15.98 3.67
#